data_497c1b4131c1af1c9b6615c9e98fd04e
#
_entry.id   497c1b4131c1af1c9b6615c9e98fd04e
#
_cell.length_a   1.000
_cell.length_b   1.000
_cell.length_c   1.000
_cell.angle_alpha   90.00
_cell.angle_beta   90.00
_cell.angle_gamma   90.00
#
_symmetry.space_group_name_H-M   'P 1'
#
loop_
_entity.id
_entity.type
_entity.pdbx_description
1 polymer ?
#
loop_
_entity_poly.entity_id
_entity_poly.type
_entity_poly.pdbx_seq_one_letter_code
_entity_poly.pdbx_strand_id
1 'polypeptide(L)'
;AITGAGTLDGQASRDNWWSWKGRKSSSEQNTEAKVGKDKLLWMEQNRISLDERIFSVNDKLRPPFIQFYRCNRVLVEGVTIIRSPFWMLHPLLSKNVIVRGVKFDSHGPNNDGCDPESCENVLIESCDFNNGDDCVAIKSGKNNDGRTWNLPSRNIIVRNCIMRDGHAGVAVGSEISGSCYDVWVRDCVMDSPSMDRPLRIKSNALRGGVVDGFYARDIRIGECKQAVLRLELQYERVQSGPYNPVFRNIYLENVTCKKSSYGILIEGFEDRISIFNVRLKNCRLKGIQTPELNKIVGAEKVEFVNTTFNNKSIE
;
A
#
# COMPACT_ATOMS: atom_id res chain seq x y z
N ALA A 1 20.09 0.87 -14.24
CA ALA A 1 20.13 1.76 -13.09
C ALA A 1 19.66 3.18 -13.47
N ILE A 2 19.08 3.88 -12.51
CA ILE A 2 18.82 5.33 -12.55
C ILE A 2 19.51 5.90 -11.32
N THR A 3 20.55 6.71 -11.51
CA THR A 3 21.36 7.21 -10.40
C THR A 3 21.75 8.69 -10.58
N GLY A 4 22.04 9.37 -9.50
CA GLY A 4 22.47 10.76 -9.48
C GLY A 4 21.59 11.66 -8.62
N ALA A 5 21.80 12.96 -8.66
CA ALA A 5 21.06 13.95 -7.87
C ALA A 5 20.03 14.77 -8.70
N GLY A 6 19.73 14.32 -9.92
CA GLY A 6 18.79 14.99 -10.82
C GLY A 6 17.32 14.79 -10.45
N THR A 7 16.44 15.54 -11.13
CA THR A 7 15.00 15.45 -10.97
C THR A 7 14.36 14.81 -12.20
N LEU A 8 13.53 13.79 -11.98
CA LEU A 8 12.65 13.19 -12.97
C LEU A 8 11.26 13.78 -12.80
N ASP A 9 10.81 14.54 -13.79
CA ASP A 9 9.57 15.28 -13.75
C ASP A 9 8.57 14.70 -14.75
N GLY A 10 7.50 14.08 -14.24
CA GLY A 10 6.42 13.52 -15.06
C GLY A 10 5.48 14.56 -15.67
N GLN A 11 5.64 15.84 -15.31
CA GLN A 11 4.87 16.97 -15.83
C GLN A 11 3.34 16.80 -15.74
N ALA A 12 2.90 15.91 -14.82
CA ALA A 12 1.48 15.67 -14.63
C ALA A 12 0.81 16.82 -13.89
N SER A 13 -0.40 17.15 -14.32
CA SER A 13 -1.23 18.19 -13.75
C SER A 13 -2.71 17.87 -13.92
N ARG A 14 -3.58 18.79 -13.47
CA ARG A 14 -5.02 18.70 -13.70
C ARG A 14 -5.41 18.94 -15.17
N ASP A 15 -4.55 19.58 -15.95
CA ASP A 15 -4.80 19.90 -17.35
C ASP A 15 -4.51 18.71 -18.27
N ASN A 16 -3.85 17.67 -17.73
CA ASN A 16 -3.50 16.47 -18.49
C ASN A 16 -3.88 15.18 -17.74
N TRP A 17 -2.91 14.49 -17.11
CA TRP A 17 -3.06 13.15 -16.56
C TRP A 17 -4.03 13.04 -15.36
N TRP A 18 -4.02 14.02 -14.44
CA TRP A 18 -4.78 13.89 -13.20
C TRP A 18 -6.29 14.03 -13.39
N SER A 19 -6.72 14.75 -14.42
CA SER A 19 -8.13 14.83 -14.80
C SER A 19 -8.71 13.47 -15.23
N TRP A 20 -7.88 12.56 -15.74
CA TRP A 20 -8.31 11.25 -16.18
C TRP A 20 -8.75 10.31 -15.03
N LYS A 21 -8.44 10.64 -13.78
CA LYS A 21 -9.00 9.94 -12.60
C LYS A 21 -10.50 10.20 -12.42
N GLY A 22 -11.01 11.31 -12.94
CA GLY A 22 -12.34 11.83 -12.64
C GLY A 22 -12.38 12.60 -11.31
N ARG A 23 -13.40 13.42 -11.13
CA ARG A 23 -13.66 14.11 -9.86
C ARG A 23 -14.58 13.26 -8.99
N LYS A 24 -14.31 13.23 -7.70
CA LYS A 24 -15.28 12.82 -6.67
C LYS A 24 -16.22 14.00 -6.41
N SER A 25 -17.04 14.43 -7.36
CA SER A 25 -18.13 15.37 -7.08
C SER A 25 -19.45 14.60 -7.09
N SER A 26 -20.29 14.95 -6.15
CA SER A 26 -21.58 14.28 -5.89
C SER A 26 -22.65 14.50 -6.97
N SER A 27 -22.37 15.25 -8.02
CA SER A 27 -23.36 15.60 -9.03
C SER A 27 -22.99 15.35 -10.49
N GLU A 28 -21.71 15.11 -10.82
CA GLU A 28 -21.29 14.72 -12.15
C GLU A 28 -20.38 13.49 -12.08
N GLN A 29 -20.95 12.32 -12.34
CA GLN A 29 -20.17 11.14 -12.64
C GLN A 29 -19.42 11.42 -13.94
N ASN A 30 -18.12 11.63 -13.86
CA ASN A 30 -17.28 11.71 -15.05
C ASN A 30 -17.20 10.30 -15.66
N THR A 31 -18.20 9.98 -16.47
CA THR A 31 -18.39 8.68 -17.11
C THR A 31 -17.19 8.34 -18.01
N GLU A 32 -16.57 9.33 -18.63
CA GLU A 32 -15.41 9.13 -19.51
C GLU A 32 -14.18 8.60 -18.78
N ALA A 33 -13.92 9.02 -17.53
CA ALA A 33 -12.76 8.58 -16.76
C ALA A 33 -12.84 7.11 -16.29
N LYS A 34 -14.02 6.48 -16.39
CA LYS A 34 -14.23 5.09 -16.00
C LYS A 34 -14.11 4.10 -17.18
N VAL A 35 -14.32 4.56 -18.41
CA VAL A 35 -14.44 3.72 -19.59
C VAL A 35 -13.25 2.76 -19.74
N GLY A 36 -12.03 3.24 -19.73
CA GLY A 36 -10.85 2.38 -19.88
C GLY A 36 -10.63 1.44 -18.70
N LYS A 37 -10.90 1.91 -17.47
CA LYS A 37 -10.83 1.05 -16.29
C LYS A 37 -11.87 -0.06 -16.34
N ASP A 38 -13.09 0.25 -16.72
CA ASP A 38 -14.18 -0.72 -16.80
C ASP A 38 -13.92 -1.71 -17.95
N LYS A 39 -13.42 -1.24 -19.11
CA LYS A 39 -12.95 -2.06 -20.22
C LYS A 39 -11.85 -3.02 -19.78
N LEU A 40 -10.82 -2.53 -19.07
CA LEU A 40 -9.74 -3.38 -18.56
C LEU A 40 -10.26 -4.44 -17.59
N LEU A 41 -11.16 -4.07 -16.67
CA LEU A 41 -11.78 -5.01 -15.74
C LEU A 41 -12.66 -6.05 -16.46
N TRP A 42 -13.41 -5.63 -17.48
CA TRP A 42 -14.20 -6.53 -18.29
C TRP A 42 -13.30 -7.53 -19.04
N MET A 43 -12.22 -7.05 -19.66
CA MET A 43 -11.25 -7.91 -20.35
C MET A 43 -10.60 -8.92 -19.40
N GLU A 44 -10.23 -8.49 -18.19
CA GLU A 44 -9.69 -9.35 -17.13
C GLU A 44 -10.71 -10.42 -16.72
N GLN A 45 -11.96 -10.03 -16.45
CA GLN A 45 -13.03 -10.96 -16.05
C GLN A 45 -13.35 -12.00 -17.13
N ASN A 46 -13.32 -11.59 -18.38
CA ASN A 46 -13.58 -12.46 -19.54
C ASN A 46 -12.32 -13.16 -20.06
N ARG A 47 -11.18 -13.03 -19.35
CA ARG A 47 -9.92 -13.69 -19.69
C ARG A 47 -9.44 -13.42 -21.12
N ILE A 48 -9.72 -12.22 -21.63
CA ILE A 48 -9.21 -11.79 -22.94
C ILE A 48 -7.68 -11.87 -22.91
N SER A 49 -7.06 -12.39 -23.94
CA SER A 49 -5.62 -12.55 -24.02
C SER A 49 -4.91 -11.19 -24.04
N LEU A 50 -3.66 -11.13 -23.55
CA LEU A 50 -2.95 -9.85 -23.37
C LEU A 50 -2.69 -9.13 -24.70
N ASP A 51 -2.46 -9.85 -25.77
CA ASP A 51 -2.25 -9.34 -27.12
C ASP A 51 -3.53 -8.77 -27.78
N GLU A 52 -4.68 -9.16 -27.28
CA GLU A 52 -5.98 -8.61 -27.72
C GLU A 52 -6.43 -7.39 -26.88
N ARG A 53 -5.73 -7.06 -25.80
CA ARG A 53 -6.06 -5.93 -24.92
C ARG A 53 -5.50 -4.63 -25.45
N ILE A 54 -6.18 -4.03 -26.41
CA ILE A 54 -5.76 -2.80 -27.05
C ILE A 54 -6.43 -1.59 -26.38
N PHE A 55 -5.61 -0.63 -25.97
CA PHE A 55 -6.04 0.62 -25.37
C PHE A 55 -5.51 1.82 -26.15
N SER A 56 -6.28 2.90 -26.14
CA SER A 56 -5.95 4.16 -26.78
C SER A 56 -5.94 5.32 -25.77
N VAL A 57 -5.57 6.50 -26.20
CA VAL A 57 -5.66 7.71 -25.39
C VAL A 57 -7.09 8.00 -24.90
N ASN A 58 -8.10 7.56 -25.65
CA ASN A 58 -9.51 7.72 -25.29
C ASN A 58 -9.94 6.83 -24.10
N ASP A 59 -9.21 5.77 -23.81
CA ASP A 59 -9.46 4.91 -22.66
C ASP A 59 -9.03 5.55 -21.33
N LYS A 60 -8.31 6.68 -21.35
CA LYS A 60 -7.91 7.46 -20.17
C LYS A 60 -7.20 6.66 -19.09
N LEU A 61 -6.43 5.65 -19.47
CA LEU A 61 -5.57 4.89 -18.55
C LEU A 61 -4.25 5.64 -18.34
N ARG A 62 -3.96 5.98 -17.08
CA ARG A 62 -2.73 6.66 -16.70
C ARG A 62 -1.60 5.65 -16.50
N PRO A 63 -0.42 5.85 -17.09
CA PRO A 63 0.72 4.95 -16.86
C PRO A 63 1.40 5.26 -15.51
N PRO A 64 2.03 4.25 -14.86
CA PRO A 64 3.09 4.52 -13.89
C PRO A 64 4.18 5.39 -14.54
N PHE A 65 4.81 6.28 -13.76
CA PHE A 65 5.80 7.19 -14.35
C PHE A 65 7.10 6.47 -14.71
N ILE A 66 7.61 5.67 -13.77
CA ILE A 66 8.81 4.85 -14.00
C ILE A 66 8.44 3.40 -13.73
N GLN A 67 8.56 2.54 -14.73
CA GLN A 67 8.26 1.14 -14.58
C GLN A 67 9.44 0.26 -15.02
N PHE A 68 9.86 -0.63 -14.13
CA PHE A 68 10.82 -1.70 -14.45
C PHE A 68 10.04 -3.01 -14.62
N TYR A 69 9.91 -3.46 -15.84
CA TYR A 69 9.15 -4.67 -16.15
C TYR A 69 10.08 -5.86 -16.40
N ARG A 70 9.92 -6.92 -15.59
CA ARG A 70 10.68 -8.18 -15.68
C ARG A 70 12.21 -7.96 -15.66
N CYS A 71 12.64 -7.00 -14.85
CA CYS A 71 14.06 -6.67 -14.72
C CYS A 71 14.71 -7.45 -13.56
N ASN A 72 16.01 -7.68 -13.69
CA ASN A 72 16.84 -8.23 -12.62
C ASN A 72 18.01 -7.29 -12.34
N ARG A 73 18.29 -7.05 -11.04
CA ARG A 73 19.32 -6.10 -10.57
C ARG A 73 19.00 -4.65 -10.97
N VAL A 74 17.93 -4.12 -10.37
CA VAL A 74 17.50 -2.72 -10.54
C VAL A 74 18.10 -1.88 -9.42
N LEU A 75 18.64 -0.71 -9.78
CA LEU A 75 19.07 0.32 -8.84
C LEU A 75 18.46 1.67 -9.23
N VAL A 76 17.76 2.29 -8.26
CA VAL A 76 17.32 3.68 -8.33
C VAL A 76 17.90 4.41 -7.13
N GLU A 77 18.76 5.42 -7.36
CA GLU A 77 19.53 6.03 -6.27
C GLU A 77 19.69 7.54 -6.41
N GLY A 78 19.37 8.27 -5.36
CA GLY A 78 19.70 9.69 -5.17
C GLY A 78 18.82 10.69 -5.91
N VAL A 79 18.01 10.24 -6.86
CA VAL A 79 17.17 11.10 -7.71
C VAL A 79 15.94 11.64 -6.96
N THR A 80 15.38 12.73 -7.47
CA THR A 80 14.07 13.26 -7.04
C THR A 80 13.03 12.96 -8.11
N ILE A 81 11.85 12.46 -7.73
CA ILE A 81 10.74 12.14 -8.64
C ILE A 81 9.55 13.04 -8.29
N ILE A 82 9.03 13.77 -9.29
CA ILE A 82 7.93 14.72 -9.08
C ILE A 82 6.86 14.62 -10.17
N ARG A 83 5.67 15.14 -9.87
CA ARG A 83 4.53 15.33 -10.80
C ARG A 83 4.22 14.09 -11.64
N SER A 84 4.05 12.94 -10.95
CA SER A 84 3.76 11.66 -11.60
C SER A 84 2.34 11.59 -12.18
N PRO A 85 2.13 10.96 -13.35
CA PRO A 85 0.79 10.68 -13.86
C PRO A 85 -0.05 9.76 -12.97
N PHE A 86 0.59 8.77 -12.35
CA PHE A 86 0.01 7.70 -11.55
C PHE A 86 1.04 7.26 -10.48
N TRP A 87 1.28 5.99 -10.25
CA TRP A 87 2.34 5.49 -9.37
C TRP A 87 3.71 6.01 -9.83
N MET A 88 4.52 6.46 -8.89
CA MET A 88 5.77 7.14 -9.23
C MET A 88 6.85 6.17 -9.67
N LEU A 89 7.07 5.10 -8.90
CA LEU A 89 8.06 4.06 -9.21
C LEU A 89 7.41 2.68 -9.05
N HIS A 90 7.31 1.93 -10.14
CA HIS A 90 6.62 0.65 -10.21
C HIS A 90 7.55 -0.46 -10.73
N PRO A 91 8.35 -1.10 -9.88
CA PRO A 91 8.98 -2.37 -10.23
C PRO A 91 7.90 -3.45 -10.36
N LEU A 92 7.81 -4.07 -11.54
CA LEU A 92 6.83 -5.08 -11.87
C LEU A 92 7.51 -6.37 -12.31
N LEU A 93 7.16 -7.50 -11.67
CA LEU A 93 7.72 -8.81 -11.98
C LEU A 93 9.26 -8.83 -11.96
N SER A 94 9.85 -8.02 -11.08
CA SER A 94 11.29 -7.75 -11.05
C SER A 94 11.95 -8.33 -9.80
N LYS A 95 13.26 -8.59 -9.89
CA LYS A 95 14.03 -9.17 -8.79
C LYS A 95 15.29 -8.36 -8.47
N ASN A 96 15.72 -8.43 -7.20
CA ASN A 96 16.92 -7.76 -6.72
C ASN A 96 16.89 -6.26 -7.00
N VAL A 97 15.88 -5.60 -6.42
CA VAL A 97 15.59 -4.18 -6.62
C VAL A 97 16.10 -3.38 -5.42
N ILE A 98 16.86 -2.33 -5.67
CA ILE A 98 17.33 -1.38 -4.66
C ILE A 98 16.82 0.01 -5.02
N VAL A 99 16.09 0.64 -4.08
CA VAL A 99 15.66 2.04 -4.14
C VAL A 99 16.27 2.74 -2.92
N ARG A 100 17.22 3.64 -3.15
CA ARG A 100 18.03 4.23 -2.09
C ARG A 100 18.14 5.75 -2.22
N GLY A 101 17.89 6.47 -1.13
CA GLY A 101 18.07 7.91 -1.08
C GLY A 101 17.22 8.69 -2.09
N VAL A 102 16.12 8.11 -2.56
CA VAL A 102 15.21 8.73 -3.52
C VAL A 102 14.23 9.64 -2.80
N LYS A 103 13.96 10.81 -3.38
CA LYS A 103 12.91 11.73 -2.92
C LYS A 103 11.70 11.59 -3.81
N PHE A 104 10.57 11.25 -3.22
CA PHE A 104 9.27 11.16 -3.89
C PHE A 104 8.42 12.35 -3.44
N ASP A 105 8.04 13.24 -4.38
CA ASP A 105 7.26 14.44 -4.07
C ASP A 105 6.21 14.69 -5.15
N SER A 106 5.02 14.13 -4.98
CA SER A 106 3.92 14.29 -5.93
C SER A 106 2.57 14.03 -5.28
N HIS A 107 1.65 15.01 -5.36
CA HIS A 107 0.34 14.99 -4.72
C HIS A 107 -0.83 14.87 -5.71
N GLY A 108 -0.62 14.22 -6.84
CA GLY A 108 -1.71 13.86 -7.75
C GLY A 108 -2.47 12.61 -7.27
N PRO A 109 -3.60 12.31 -7.89
CA PRO A 109 -4.39 11.12 -7.54
C PRO A 109 -3.64 9.82 -7.88
N ASN A 110 -3.59 8.88 -6.93
CA ASN A 110 -2.82 7.65 -7.01
C ASN A 110 -1.32 7.90 -7.25
N ASN A 111 -0.78 8.95 -6.66
CA ASN A 111 0.66 9.18 -6.65
C ASN A 111 1.28 8.44 -5.47
N ASP A 112 1.22 7.11 -5.53
CA ASP A 112 1.96 6.22 -4.65
C ASP A 112 3.46 6.39 -4.95
N GLY A 113 4.32 6.32 -3.93
CA GLY A 113 5.76 6.55 -4.10
C GLY A 113 6.44 5.37 -4.78
N CYS A 114 6.45 4.22 -4.15
CA CYS A 114 7.09 3.01 -4.69
C CYS A 114 6.17 1.80 -4.53
N ASP A 115 5.82 1.18 -5.64
CA ASP A 115 4.88 0.07 -5.74
C ASP A 115 5.54 -1.20 -6.31
N PRO A 116 6.32 -1.94 -5.51
CA PRO A 116 6.82 -3.23 -5.98
C PRO A 116 5.66 -4.21 -6.13
N GLU A 117 5.47 -4.72 -7.36
CA GLU A 117 4.39 -5.67 -7.70
C GLU A 117 4.97 -6.98 -8.22
N SER A 118 4.63 -8.09 -7.56
CA SER A 118 5.17 -9.42 -7.86
C SER A 118 6.70 -9.42 -7.94
N CYS A 119 7.33 -8.78 -6.97
CA CYS A 119 8.77 -8.58 -6.90
C CYS A 119 9.41 -9.44 -5.80
N GLU A 120 10.67 -9.81 -6.01
CA GLU A 120 11.46 -10.60 -5.06
C GLU A 120 12.78 -9.91 -4.71
N ASN A 121 13.14 -9.89 -3.41
CA ASN A 121 14.35 -9.26 -2.91
C ASN A 121 14.38 -7.74 -3.22
N VAL A 122 13.52 -6.99 -2.55
CA VAL A 122 13.42 -5.53 -2.72
C VAL A 122 13.93 -4.83 -1.46
N LEU A 123 14.81 -3.88 -1.63
CA LEU A 123 15.29 -2.97 -0.58
C LEU A 123 14.91 -1.53 -0.92
N ILE A 124 14.11 -0.91 -0.05
CA ILE A 124 13.77 0.51 -0.11
C ILE A 124 14.36 1.13 1.15
N GLU A 125 15.38 1.99 0.98
CA GLU A 125 16.09 2.54 2.13
C GLU A 125 16.47 4.01 1.98
N SER A 126 16.47 4.71 3.10
CA SER A 126 16.89 6.11 3.20
C SER A 126 16.15 7.04 2.23
N CYS A 127 14.91 6.70 1.91
CA CYS A 127 14.04 7.48 1.01
C CYS A 127 13.20 8.50 1.79
N ASP A 128 12.82 9.57 1.12
CA ASP A 128 11.95 10.62 1.62
C ASP A 128 10.67 10.66 0.78
N PHE A 129 9.51 10.44 1.43
CA PHE A 129 8.21 10.35 0.77
C PHE A 129 7.31 11.52 1.18
N ASN A 130 6.78 12.23 0.20
CA ASN A 130 5.78 13.29 0.33
C ASN A 130 4.74 13.10 -0.77
N ASN A 131 3.75 12.23 -0.53
CA ASN A 131 2.93 11.61 -1.56
C ASN A 131 1.44 11.94 -1.42
N GLY A 132 0.74 11.88 -2.54
CA GLY A 132 -0.73 12.02 -2.58
C GLY A 132 -1.51 10.72 -2.36
N ASP A 133 -0.82 9.58 -2.32
CA ASP A 133 -1.38 8.26 -2.00
C ASP A 133 -0.36 7.46 -1.15
N ASP A 134 -0.36 6.14 -1.11
CA ASP A 134 0.53 5.34 -0.25
C ASP A 134 2.02 5.63 -0.53
N CYS A 135 2.88 5.79 0.50
CA CYS A 135 4.31 6.00 0.29
C CYS A 135 4.98 4.77 -0.32
N VAL A 136 4.71 3.60 0.24
CA VAL A 136 5.09 2.30 -0.31
C VAL A 136 3.85 1.42 -0.36
N ALA A 137 3.51 0.88 -1.53
CA ALA A 137 2.37 -0.03 -1.69
C ALA A 137 2.77 -1.33 -2.39
N ILE A 138 2.99 -2.38 -1.60
CA ILE A 138 3.41 -3.69 -2.08
C ILE A 138 2.22 -4.42 -2.68
N LYS A 139 2.36 -4.92 -3.90
CA LYS A 139 1.30 -5.54 -4.69
C LYS A 139 1.78 -6.88 -5.28
N SER A 140 0.83 -7.71 -5.75
CA SER A 140 1.12 -8.97 -6.45
C SER A 140 0.00 -9.35 -7.42
N GLY A 141 -0.46 -8.36 -8.16
CA GLY A 141 -1.47 -8.52 -9.19
C GLY A 141 -2.91 -8.49 -8.67
N LYS A 142 -3.80 -8.12 -9.57
CA LYS A 142 -5.20 -7.90 -9.28
C LYS A 142 -6.06 -9.02 -9.88
N ASN A 143 -6.95 -9.61 -9.06
CA ASN A 143 -8.00 -10.54 -9.45
C ASN A 143 -7.49 -11.72 -10.33
N ASN A 144 -8.12 -11.98 -11.47
CA ASN A 144 -7.77 -13.11 -12.34
C ASN A 144 -6.38 -12.94 -12.98
N ASP A 145 -6.01 -11.72 -13.36
CA ASP A 145 -4.67 -11.46 -13.91
C ASP A 145 -3.59 -11.79 -12.86
N GLY A 146 -3.78 -11.32 -11.62
CA GLY A 146 -2.87 -11.64 -10.52
C GLY A 146 -2.79 -13.15 -10.23
N ARG A 147 -3.93 -13.85 -10.25
CA ARG A 147 -3.99 -15.31 -10.07
C ARG A 147 -3.38 -16.08 -11.23
N THR A 148 -3.54 -15.59 -12.46
CA THR A 148 -2.95 -16.22 -13.65
C THR A 148 -1.43 -16.19 -13.60
N TRP A 149 -0.84 -15.06 -13.21
CA TRP A 149 0.59 -14.96 -13.00
C TRP A 149 1.03 -15.75 -11.76
N ASN A 150 0.24 -15.74 -10.70
CA ASN A 150 0.49 -16.44 -9.42
C ASN A 150 1.91 -16.22 -8.88
N LEU A 151 2.41 -15.00 -9.01
CA LEU A 151 3.74 -14.60 -8.57
C LEU A 151 3.62 -13.66 -7.36
N PRO A 152 4.07 -14.08 -6.18
CA PRO A 152 4.00 -13.25 -4.99
C PRO A 152 5.04 -12.14 -5.01
N SER A 153 4.80 -11.10 -4.21
CA SER A 153 5.87 -10.25 -3.70
C SER A 153 6.46 -10.86 -2.44
N ARG A 154 7.79 -10.92 -2.33
CA ARG A 154 8.46 -11.48 -1.15
C ARG A 154 9.86 -10.92 -0.88
N ASN A 155 10.31 -11.05 0.37
CA ASN A 155 11.59 -10.50 0.84
C ASN A 155 11.69 -8.99 0.56
N ILE A 156 10.73 -8.23 1.10
CA ILE A 156 10.67 -6.78 0.92
C ILE A 156 11.15 -6.10 2.20
N ILE A 157 12.14 -5.25 2.10
CA ILE A 157 12.67 -4.48 3.25
C ILE A 157 12.47 -2.97 2.97
N VAL A 158 11.79 -2.30 3.89
CA VAL A 158 11.65 -0.84 3.93
C VAL A 158 12.33 -0.34 5.20
N ARG A 159 13.38 0.47 5.07
CA ARG A 159 14.14 0.93 6.25
C ARG A 159 14.70 2.33 6.14
N ASN A 160 14.90 2.96 7.31
CA ASN A 160 15.51 4.30 7.42
C ASN A 160 14.81 5.35 6.54
N CYS A 161 13.50 5.21 6.33
CA CYS A 161 12.73 6.12 5.48
C CYS A 161 11.99 7.17 6.31
N ILE A 162 11.78 8.34 5.69
CA ILE A 162 10.95 9.41 6.23
C ILE A 162 9.71 9.52 5.35
N MET A 163 8.53 9.42 5.94
CA MET A 163 7.24 9.49 5.28
C MET A 163 6.48 10.69 5.83
N ARG A 164 6.47 11.77 5.03
CA ARG A 164 5.97 13.10 5.44
C ARG A 164 4.50 13.29 5.14
N ASP A 165 4.01 12.64 4.09
CA ASP A 165 2.60 12.62 3.72
C ASP A 165 2.28 11.41 2.84
N GLY A 166 0.99 11.00 2.84
CA GLY A 166 0.49 9.85 2.08
C GLY A 166 -0.78 9.28 2.69
N HIS A 167 -1.47 8.36 1.98
CA HIS A 167 -2.58 7.63 2.59
C HIS A 167 -2.09 6.55 3.56
N ALA A 168 -0.98 5.90 3.26
CA ALA A 168 -0.27 5.02 4.19
C ALA A 168 1.24 5.22 4.10
N GLY A 169 1.93 4.94 5.19
CA GLY A 169 3.39 4.83 5.18
C GLY A 169 3.82 3.58 4.42
N VAL A 170 3.48 2.40 4.92
CA VAL A 170 3.67 1.13 4.20
C VAL A 170 2.35 0.38 4.13
N ALA A 171 1.90 0.14 2.91
CA ALA A 171 0.73 -0.66 2.59
C ALA A 171 1.11 -1.98 1.91
N VAL A 172 0.37 -3.04 2.21
CA VAL A 172 0.33 -4.27 1.43
C VAL A 172 -1.06 -4.38 0.82
N GLY A 173 -1.14 -4.40 -0.48
CA GLY A 173 -2.40 -4.46 -1.22
C GLY A 173 -2.90 -3.10 -1.75
N SER A 174 -4.13 -3.09 -2.25
CA SER A 174 -5.15 -4.16 -2.26
C SER A 174 -4.90 -5.27 -3.31
N GLU A 175 -4.12 -5.01 -4.32
CA GLU A 175 -3.84 -5.93 -5.42
C GLU A 175 -2.83 -7.00 -4.97
N ILE A 176 -3.30 -8.04 -4.25
CA ILE A 176 -2.46 -9.12 -3.70
C ILE A 176 -2.94 -10.52 -4.09
N SER A 177 -3.55 -10.66 -5.26
CA SER A 177 -4.08 -11.96 -5.71
C SER A 177 -3.00 -13.02 -5.91
N GLY A 178 -1.73 -12.60 -6.11
CA GLY A 178 -0.55 -13.48 -6.15
C GLY A 178 0.11 -13.71 -4.78
N SER A 179 -0.44 -13.13 -3.69
CA SER A 179 0.07 -13.22 -2.31
C SER A 179 1.31 -12.36 -2.01
N CYS A 180 1.61 -12.19 -0.73
CA CYS A 180 2.76 -11.40 -0.26
C CYS A 180 3.38 -12.06 0.98
N TYR A 181 4.72 -12.18 0.98
CA TYR A 181 5.46 -12.86 2.05
C TYR A 181 6.66 -12.06 2.50
N ASP A 182 6.95 -12.09 3.81
CA ASP A 182 8.19 -11.56 4.40
C ASP A 182 8.45 -10.08 4.08
N VAL A 183 7.58 -9.22 4.60
CA VAL A 183 7.71 -7.75 4.56
C VAL A 183 8.29 -7.25 5.87
N TRP A 184 9.40 -6.52 5.80
CA TRP A 184 10.10 -5.96 6.93
C TRP A 184 10.12 -4.43 6.84
N VAL A 185 9.55 -3.75 7.83
CA VAL A 185 9.55 -2.28 7.95
C VAL A 185 10.27 -1.92 9.22
N ARG A 186 11.37 -1.15 9.12
CA ARG A 186 12.14 -0.83 10.32
C ARG A 186 12.81 0.55 10.26
N ASP A 187 13.03 1.12 11.44
CA ASP A 187 13.78 2.38 11.60
C ASP A 187 13.19 3.53 10.76
N CYS A 188 11.85 3.60 10.64
CA CYS A 188 11.15 4.60 9.84
C CYS A 188 10.48 5.67 10.71
N VAL A 189 10.36 6.86 10.15
CA VAL A 189 9.61 7.98 10.72
C VAL A 189 8.42 8.28 9.83
N MET A 190 7.21 8.30 10.40
CA MET A 190 5.97 8.57 9.70
C MET A 190 5.22 9.66 10.44
N ASP A 191 5.05 10.83 9.85
CA ASP A 191 4.47 11.97 10.57
C ASP A 191 3.70 12.88 9.62
N SER A 192 2.39 12.73 9.60
CA SER A 192 1.48 13.60 8.85
C SER A 192 0.06 13.56 9.40
N PRO A 193 -0.58 14.70 9.65
CA PRO A 193 -1.99 14.77 10.01
C PRO A 193 -2.92 14.31 8.86
N SER A 194 -2.40 14.23 7.64
CA SER A 194 -3.12 13.77 6.46
C SER A 194 -2.97 12.27 6.21
N MET A 195 -1.92 11.65 6.73
CA MET A 195 -1.68 10.21 6.57
C MET A 195 -2.78 9.41 7.29
N ASP A 196 -3.58 8.70 6.54
CA ASP A 196 -4.68 7.95 7.14
C ASP A 196 -4.18 6.82 8.06
N ARG A 197 -3.22 6.01 7.58
CA ARG A 197 -2.82 4.76 8.27
C ARG A 197 -1.36 4.43 8.01
N PRO A 198 -0.44 4.72 8.92
CA PRO A 198 0.99 4.42 8.77
C PRO A 198 1.30 2.99 8.31
N LEU A 199 0.65 1.99 8.93
CA LEU A 199 0.82 0.58 8.60
C LEU A 199 -0.53 -0.02 8.17
N ARG A 200 -0.60 -0.53 6.93
CA ARG A 200 -1.86 -0.99 6.37
C ARG A 200 -1.72 -2.28 5.57
N ILE A 201 -2.63 -3.22 5.80
CA ILE A 201 -2.81 -4.40 4.94
C ILE A 201 -4.26 -4.46 4.50
N LYS A 202 -4.51 -4.52 3.19
CA LYS A 202 -5.85 -4.43 2.61
C LYS A 202 -6.05 -5.45 1.48
N SER A 203 -7.18 -6.14 1.51
CA SER A 203 -7.66 -7.03 0.45
C SER A 203 -9.18 -7.14 0.50
N ASN A 204 -9.76 -7.98 -0.34
CA ASN A 204 -11.17 -8.33 -0.32
C ASN A 204 -11.43 -9.71 -0.97
N ALA A 205 -12.68 -10.17 -0.90
CA ALA A 205 -13.06 -11.48 -1.39
C ALA A 205 -13.06 -11.62 -2.93
N LEU A 206 -12.82 -10.57 -3.70
CA LEU A 206 -12.55 -10.65 -5.14
C LEU A 206 -11.06 -10.76 -5.45
N ARG A 207 -10.21 -10.20 -4.60
CA ARG A 207 -8.75 -10.26 -4.71
C ARG A 207 -8.23 -11.62 -4.22
N GLY A 208 -8.66 -12.02 -3.02
CA GLY A 208 -8.05 -13.16 -2.32
C GLY A 208 -6.62 -12.85 -1.88
N GLY A 209 -5.77 -13.86 -1.96
CA GLY A 209 -4.36 -13.78 -1.65
C GLY A 209 -4.03 -13.97 -0.17
N VAL A 210 -2.80 -14.33 0.11
CA VAL A 210 -2.27 -14.53 1.46
C VAL A 210 -1.22 -13.46 1.73
N VAL A 211 -1.32 -12.78 2.87
CA VAL A 211 -0.21 -12.00 3.44
C VAL A 211 0.31 -12.75 4.64
N ASP A 212 1.56 -13.20 4.58
CA ASP A 212 2.21 -13.98 5.62
C ASP A 212 3.58 -13.39 5.97
N GLY A 213 3.71 -12.91 7.19
CA GLY A 213 4.92 -12.25 7.66
C GLY A 213 4.99 -10.76 7.29
N PHE A 214 4.39 -9.93 8.14
CA PHE A 214 4.58 -8.48 8.12
C PHE A 214 5.17 -8.06 9.46
N TYR A 215 6.39 -7.53 9.42
CA TYR A 215 7.18 -7.23 10.61
C TYR A 215 7.54 -5.74 10.62
N ALA A 216 6.92 -4.96 11.52
CA ALA A 216 7.24 -3.55 11.72
C ALA A 216 7.98 -3.34 13.04
N ARG A 217 9.18 -2.78 13.00
CA ARG A 217 10.01 -2.60 14.19
C ARG A 217 10.67 -1.23 14.22
N ASP A 218 10.75 -0.65 15.45
CA ASP A 218 11.41 0.63 15.68
C ASP A 218 10.82 1.77 14.82
N ILE A 219 9.48 1.87 14.80
CA ILE A 219 8.74 2.87 14.01
C ILE A 219 8.31 4.04 14.91
N ARG A 220 8.62 5.24 14.47
CA ARG A 220 8.19 6.47 15.13
C ARG A 220 7.13 7.18 14.32
N ILE A 221 5.92 7.25 14.88
CA ILE A 221 4.78 7.95 14.30
C ILE A 221 4.55 9.22 15.11
N GLY A 222 4.58 10.37 14.44
CA GLY A 222 4.20 11.65 15.06
C GLY A 222 2.68 11.74 15.15
N GLU A 223 2.04 12.08 14.06
CA GLU A 223 0.58 12.10 13.94
C GLU A 223 0.14 11.26 12.74
N CYS A 224 -1.03 10.62 12.87
CA CYS A 224 -1.76 10.06 11.74
C CYS A 224 -3.26 10.27 11.92
N LYS A 225 -3.98 10.34 10.83
CA LYS A 225 -5.40 10.74 10.82
C LYS A 225 -6.34 9.68 11.37
N GLN A 226 -6.07 8.40 11.10
CA GLN A 226 -6.96 7.32 11.51
C GLN A 226 -6.28 6.34 12.47
N ALA A 227 -5.72 5.24 12.01
CA ALA A 227 -5.21 4.17 12.84
C ALA A 227 -3.72 3.90 12.56
N VAL A 228 -2.97 3.60 13.62
CA VAL A 228 -1.57 3.19 13.52
C VAL A 228 -1.42 1.89 12.72
N LEU A 229 -2.27 0.91 13.01
CA LEU A 229 -2.37 -0.35 12.25
C LEU A 229 -3.78 -0.53 11.72
N ARG A 230 -3.90 -0.77 10.41
CA ARG A 230 -5.15 -1.15 9.75
C ARG A 230 -5.00 -2.47 9.01
N LEU A 231 -5.75 -3.49 9.43
CA LEU A 231 -5.93 -4.74 8.69
C LEU A 231 -7.37 -4.77 8.17
N GLU A 232 -7.56 -4.89 6.85
CA GLU A 232 -8.87 -4.69 6.22
C GLU A 232 -9.12 -5.74 5.13
N LEU A 233 -10.05 -6.67 5.39
CA LEU A 233 -10.46 -7.73 4.45
C LEU A 233 -11.72 -7.39 3.65
N GLN A 234 -12.34 -6.26 3.93
CA GLN A 234 -13.55 -5.78 3.22
C GLN A 234 -13.26 -4.51 2.41
N TYR A 235 -12.04 -4.42 1.87
CA TYR A 235 -11.62 -3.26 1.08
C TYR A 235 -12.59 -3.00 -0.08
N GLU A 236 -12.83 -1.72 -0.40
CA GLU A 236 -13.85 -1.29 -1.37
C GLU A 236 -15.29 -1.76 -1.01
N ARG A 237 -15.53 -2.09 0.27
CA ARG A 237 -16.83 -2.59 0.79
C ARG A 237 -17.27 -3.91 0.16
N VAL A 238 -16.34 -4.73 -0.32
CA VAL A 238 -16.62 -6.07 -0.83
C VAL A 238 -16.62 -7.05 0.33
N GLN A 239 -17.80 -7.50 0.74
CA GLN A 239 -17.99 -8.37 1.89
C GLN A 239 -17.94 -9.85 1.54
N SER A 240 -18.25 -10.22 0.29
CA SER A 240 -18.31 -11.61 -0.16
C SER A 240 -17.70 -11.78 -1.55
N GLY A 241 -17.27 -12.99 -1.85
CA GLY A 241 -16.70 -13.36 -3.14
C GLY A 241 -16.06 -14.74 -3.09
N PRO A 242 -15.59 -15.25 -4.23
CA PRO A 242 -15.11 -16.64 -4.34
C PRO A 242 -13.69 -16.85 -3.79
N TYR A 243 -12.97 -15.78 -3.42
CA TYR A 243 -11.58 -15.87 -2.99
C TYR A 243 -11.42 -15.31 -1.58
N ASN A 244 -11.09 -16.17 -0.62
CA ASN A 244 -10.90 -15.77 0.76
C ASN A 244 -9.47 -15.26 1.00
N PRO A 245 -9.24 -13.96 1.26
CA PRO A 245 -7.93 -13.47 1.64
C PRO A 245 -7.59 -13.88 3.08
N VAL A 246 -6.29 -14.12 3.32
CA VAL A 246 -5.79 -14.49 4.65
C VAL A 246 -4.61 -13.61 5.03
N PHE A 247 -4.66 -13.00 6.21
CA PHE A 247 -3.54 -12.28 6.81
C PHE A 247 -3.04 -13.03 8.03
N ARG A 248 -1.73 -13.28 8.12
CA ARG A 248 -1.16 -13.96 9.28
C ARG A 248 0.28 -13.54 9.56
N ASN A 249 0.70 -13.74 10.81
CA ASN A 249 2.04 -13.41 11.30
C ASN A 249 2.35 -11.92 11.13
N ILE A 250 1.53 -11.07 11.76
CA ILE A 250 1.65 -9.61 11.71
C ILE A 250 2.22 -9.12 13.05
N TYR A 251 3.47 -8.66 13.05
CA TYR A 251 4.18 -8.30 14.29
C TYR A 251 4.64 -6.85 14.28
N LEU A 252 4.25 -6.11 15.31
CA LEU A 252 4.71 -4.77 15.59
C LEU A 252 5.57 -4.78 16.87
N GLU A 253 6.78 -4.27 16.81
CA GLU A 253 7.66 -4.15 17.98
C GLU A 253 8.24 -2.74 18.08
N ASN A 254 8.25 -2.16 19.29
CA ASN A 254 8.78 -0.82 19.54
C ASN A 254 8.14 0.27 18.65
N VAL A 255 6.84 0.23 18.44
CA VAL A 255 6.11 1.24 17.67
C VAL A 255 5.60 2.32 18.61
N THR A 256 5.86 3.57 18.29
CA THR A 256 5.37 4.73 19.04
C THR A 256 4.50 5.63 18.17
N CYS A 257 3.43 6.18 18.76
CA CYS A 257 2.59 7.19 18.12
C CYS A 257 2.25 8.29 19.11
N LYS A 258 2.30 9.55 18.67
CA LYS A 258 1.95 10.70 19.51
C LYS A 258 0.48 11.06 19.42
N LYS A 259 -0.16 10.89 18.24
CA LYS A 259 -1.56 11.24 18.04
C LYS A 259 -2.19 10.44 16.88
N SER A 260 -3.38 9.91 17.10
CA SER A 260 -4.20 9.22 16.09
C SER A 260 -5.67 9.21 16.51
N SER A 261 -6.60 8.98 15.58
CA SER A 261 -8.00 8.75 15.96
C SER A 261 -8.15 7.40 16.65
N TYR A 262 -7.55 6.35 16.13
CA TYR A 262 -7.60 4.99 16.70
C TYR A 262 -6.19 4.43 16.86
N GLY A 263 -6.01 3.50 17.80
CA GLY A 263 -4.76 2.74 17.90
C GLY A 263 -4.68 1.67 16.81
N ILE A 264 -5.68 0.80 16.76
CA ILE A 264 -5.76 -0.30 15.79
C ILE A 264 -7.17 -0.47 15.23
N LEU A 265 -7.26 -0.88 13.97
CA LEU A 265 -8.48 -1.33 13.32
C LEU A 265 -8.18 -2.63 12.57
N ILE A 266 -8.63 -3.75 13.14
CA ILE A 266 -8.48 -5.09 12.58
C ILE A 266 -9.88 -5.55 12.16
N GLU A 267 -10.17 -5.53 10.86
CA GLU A 267 -11.49 -5.80 10.31
C GLU A 267 -11.42 -6.94 9.29
N GLY A 268 -11.58 -8.15 9.82
CA GLY A 268 -11.82 -9.37 9.06
C GLY A 268 -13.28 -9.53 8.68
N PHE A 269 -13.68 -10.75 8.34
CA PHE A 269 -15.07 -11.11 8.08
C PHE A 269 -15.76 -11.47 9.41
N GLU A 270 -17.06 -11.22 9.50
CA GLU A 270 -17.85 -11.53 10.71
C GLU A 270 -18.19 -13.02 10.81
N ASP A 271 -18.30 -13.70 9.66
CA ASP A 271 -18.73 -15.09 9.53
C ASP A 271 -17.58 -16.12 9.56
N ARG A 272 -16.32 -15.65 9.54
CA ARG A 272 -15.14 -16.53 9.52
C ARG A 272 -13.87 -15.84 10.00
N ILE A 273 -12.95 -16.61 10.53
CA ILE A 273 -11.61 -16.14 10.88
C ILE A 273 -10.72 -16.16 9.64
N SER A 274 -10.09 -15.04 9.33
CA SER A 274 -9.17 -14.88 8.20
C SER A 274 -7.93 -14.04 8.54
N ILE A 275 -7.84 -13.56 9.78
CA ILE A 275 -6.67 -12.85 10.31
C ILE A 275 -6.15 -13.64 11.50
N PHE A 276 -4.86 -13.99 11.50
CA PHE A 276 -4.26 -14.85 12.50
C PHE A 276 -2.94 -14.30 13.01
N ASN A 277 -2.67 -14.51 14.29
CA ASN A 277 -1.38 -14.28 14.89
C ASN A 277 -0.88 -12.84 14.67
N VAL A 278 -1.58 -11.89 15.26
CA VAL A 278 -1.25 -10.46 15.28
C VAL A 278 -0.66 -10.13 16.64
N ARG A 279 0.53 -9.54 16.69
CA ARG A 279 1.18 -9.23 17.96
C ARG A 279 1.75 -7.82 17.98
N LEU A 280 1.40 -7.07 19.01
CA LEU A 280 1.99 -5.78 19.33
C LEU A 280 2.84 -5.93 20.60
N LYS A 281 4.15 -5.68 20.50
CA LYS A 281 5.08 -5.78 21.61
C LYS A 281 5.81 -4.46 21.85
N ASN A 282 5.88 -4.02 23.10
CA ASN A 282 6.55 -2.77 23.50
C ASN A 282 6.02 -1.54 22.73
N CYS A 283 4.75 -1.50 22.36
CA CYS A 283 4.18 -0.37 21.64
C CYS A 283 3.64 0.69 22.61
N ARG A 284 3.76 1.95 22.24
CA ARG A 284 3.32 3.11 23.02
C ARG A 284 2.50 4.05 22.13
N LEU A 285 1.18 3.85 22.09
CA LEU A 285 0.29 4.68 21.29
C LEU A 285 -0.40 5.70 22.20
N LYS A 286 0.00 6.95 22.05
CA LYS A 286 -0.52 8.08 22.84
C LYS A 286 -1.47 8.92 21.99
N GLY A 287 -2.25 9.79 22.66
CA GLY A 287 -3.14 10.73 21.98
C GLY A 287 -4.18 10.07 21.07
N ILE A 288 -4.62 8.85 21.41
CA ILE A 288 -5.73 8.20 20.73
C ILE A 288 -7.02 8.93 21.10
N GLN A 289 -7.68 9.51 20.12
CA GLN A 289 -8.82 10.39 20.31
C GLN A 289 -10.13 9.62 20.64
N THR A 290 -10.33 8.47 19.99
CA THR A 290 -11.53 7.63 20.10
C THR A 290 -11.14 6.17 20.38
N PRO A 291 -10.57 5.88 21.58
CA PRO A 291 -10.07 4.55 21.93
C PRO A 291 -11.19 3.48 21.94
N GLU A 292 -12.43 3.88 22.16
CA GLU A 292 -13.61 3.01 22.13
C GLU A 292 -13.94 2.48 20.73
N LEU A 293 -13.41 3.10 19.70
CA LEU A 293 -13.56 2.66 18.31
C LEU A 293 -12.44 1.75 17.81
N ASN A 294 -11.49 1.39 18.67
CA ASN A 294 -10.58 0.29 18.36
C ASN A 294 -11.39 -0.99 18.08
N LYS A 295 -11.05 -1.68 17.00
CA LYS A 295 -11.86 -2.80 16.53
C LYS A 295 -11.00 -4.03 16.23
N ILE A 296 -11.47 -5.19 16.64
CA ILE A 296 -10.91 -6.50 16.31
C ILE A 296 -12.07 -7.41 15.94
N VAL A 297 -12.18 -7.75 14.66
CA VAL A 297 -13.25 -8.61 14.13
C VAL A 297 -12.63 -9.61 13.13
N GLY A 298 -13.10 -10.86 13.15
CA GLY A 298 -12.67 -11.91 12.24
C GLY A 298 -11.17 -12.25 12.37
N ALA A 299 -10.63 -12.10 13.58
CA ALA A 299 -9.23 -12.34 13.89
C ALA A 299 -9.08 -13.29 15.08
N GLU A 300 -8.01 -14.11 15.07
CA GLU A 300 -7.63 -15.04 16.13
C GLU A 300 -6.18 -14.81 16.53
N LYS A 301 -5.86 -14.97 17.81
CA LYS A 301 -4.54 -14.76 18.41
C LYS A 301 -4.02 -13.33 18.16
N VAL A 302 -4.76 -12.35 18.68
CA VAL A 302 -4.31 -10.97 18.76
C VAL A 302 -3.75 -10.72 20.15
N GLU A 303 -2.43 -10.47 20.23
CA GLU A 303 -1.70 -10.37 21.48
C GLU A 303 -1.09 -8.98 21.69
N PHE A 304 -1.21 -8.47 22.92
CA PHE A 304 -0.57 -7.24 23.35
C PHE A 304 0.45 -7.53 24.45
N VAL A 305 1.72 -7.31 24.21
CA VAL A 305 2.80 -7.57 25.19
C VAL A 305 3.48 -6.26 25.54
N ASN A 306 3.43 -5.88 26.81
CA ASN A 306 4.00 -4.61 27.27
C ASN A 306 3.59 -3.42 26.38
N THR A 307 2.31 -3.35 26.00
CA THR A 307 1.76 -2.36 25.06
C THR A 307 0.75 -1.46 25.77
N THR A 308 0.80 -0.17 25.47
CA THR A 308 -0.13 0.80 26.07
C THR A 308 -0.80 1.68 25.04
N PHE A 309 -2.10 1.93 25.24
CA PHE A 309 -2.89 2.94 24.56
C PHE A 309 -3.28 4.03 25.55
N ASN A 310 -2.93 5.30 25.26
CA ASN A 310 -3.13 6.41 26.17
C ASN A 310 -2.58 6.14 27.60
N ASN A 311 -1.39 5.51 27.69
CA ASN A 311 -0.73 5.07 28.92
C ASN A 311 -1.49 3.99 29.74
N LYS A 312 -2.59 3.43 29.23
CA LYS A 312 -3.27 2.29 29.84
C LYS A 312 -2.76 1.00 29.18
N SER A 313 -2.45 0.00 30.00
CA SER A 313 -2.08 -1.34 29.48
C SER A 313 -3.26 -1.94 28.71
N ILE A 314 -2.95 -2.59 27.61
CA ILE A 314 -3.91 -3.37 26.81
C ILE A 314 -3.54 -4.84 26.99
N GLU A 315 -4.52 -5.66 27.31
CA GLU A 315 -4.43 -7.11 27.49
C GLU A 315 -5.03 -7.85 26.28
#